data_afdd9a15bc67f9875657371c1e72c781
#
_entry.id   afdd9a15bc67f9875657371c1e72c781
#
_cell.length_a   1.000
_cell.length_b   1.000
_cell.length_c   1.000
_cell.angle_alpha   90.00
_cell.angle_beta   90.00
_cell.angle_gamma   90.00
#
_symmetry.space_group_name_H-M   'P 1'
#
loop_
_entity.id
_entity.type
_entity.pdbx_description
1 polymer ?
#
loop_
_entity_poly.entity_id
_entity_poly.type
_entity_poly.pdbx_seq_one_letter_code
_entity_poly.pdbx_strand_id
1 'polypeptide(L)'
;MSATDKSSQAVVIGGGIAGCTLAYELARRGIGVIVVEQALVAAESSGRNTGTLLSGPQRPVVEMLDASVAVYEELADGPVPFEFARIGHLLISEDEASLVEAAAVAARYRDSGVGMQAVSGAELARDYPRLGFRVAGGFFADRAWTLEPMGATHAFAHAAREAGAVFRTGLRVAQVQSRGGRVRGVLTDQGVISADMVFIANGLWMPDMLRRTVGDGPLPALPFTAGRGWLIQLGKLDFELPWIVEELTWPDQEELGRRMSLGGLADVAAQKDDRPGVEAICLNPMRGGDARLGASVQPAFRDLLRNTDMPSRIAARALRMIPGLGTPPVRNVYPGNRPMLSDGLPVAGKTMVEGLYLHGGMGSIGMHAAPATARWLVEAVTKGGDIAQDWLRPGRFPGWQSA
;
A
#
# COMPACT_ATOMS: atom_id res chain seq x y z
N MET A 1 -15.26 31.24 24.91
CA MET A 1 -16.09 30.11 25.34
C MET A 1 -15.28 28.87 25.01
N SER A 2 -14.85 28.16 26.05
CA SER A 2 -14.06 26.93 25.96
C SER A 2 -14.86 25.89 25.21
N ALA A 3 -14.35 25.41 24.07
CA ALA A 3 -14.85 24.19 23.45
C ALA A 3 -14.65 23.07 24.44
N THR A 4 -15.72 22.55 24.99
CA THR A 4 -15.72 21.34 25.82
C THR A 4 -15.06 20.25 24.98
N ASP A 5 -13.89 19.85 25.43
CA ASP A 5 -13.13 18.70 24.94
C ASP A 5 -14.04 17.47 25.12
N LYS A 6 -14.83 17.12 24.07
CA LYS A 6 -15.42 15.79 23.98
C LYS A 6 -14.22 14.87 23.91
N SER A 7 -13.98 14.10 24.94
CA SER A 7 -12.93 13.09 24.97
C SER A 7 -13.03 12.29 23.67
N SER A 8 -12.01 12.38 22.83
CA SER A 8 -11.94 11.64 21.58
C SER A 8 -12.06 10.17 21.88
N GLN A 9 -13.03 9.48 21.32
CA GLN A 9 -13.16 8.04 21.53
C GLN A 9 -12.02 7.28 20.84
N ALA A 10 -11.46 7.81 19.73
CA ALA A 10 -10.38 7.18 19.00
C ALA A 10 -9.29 8.15 18.55
N VAL A 11 -8.04 7.70 18.64
CA VAL A 11 -6.88 8.33 17.99
C VAL A 11 -6.34 7.39 16.91
N VAL A 12 -6.15 7.90 15.70
CA VAL A 12 -5.48 7.22 14.59
C VAL A 12 -4.11 7.85 14.39
N ILE A 13 -3.05 7.07 14.48
CA ILE A 13 -1.66 7.52 14.30
C ILE A 13 -1.26 7.28 12.85
N GLY A 14 -1.10 8.36 12.08
CA GLY A 14 -0.70 8.36 10.67
C GLY A 14 -1.80 8.80 9.71
N GLY A 15 -1.46 9.71 8.79
CA GLY A 15 -2.34 10.30 7.76
C GLY A 15 -2.13 9.71 6.36
N GLY A 16 -1.60 8.48 6.25
CA GLY A 16 -1.57 7.74 5.00
C GLY A 16 -2.91 7.07 4.69
N ILE A 17 -2.97 6.29 3.59
CA ILE A 17 -4.20 5.62 3.17
C ILE A 17 -4.78 4.75 4.30
N ALA A 18 -3.93 4.02 5.05
CA ALA A 18 -4.36 3.19 6.17
C ALA A 18 -5.07 4.00 7.27
N GLY A 19 -4.52 5.14 7.65
CA GLY A 19 -5.12 6.00 8.67
C GLY A 19 -6.35 6.77 8.18
N CYS A 20 -6.33 7.25 6.93
CA CYS A 20 -7.46 7.98 6.35
C CYS A 20 -8.69 7.08 6.16
N THR A 21 -8.50 5.83 5.71
CA THR A 21 -9.60 4.85 5.59
C THR A 21 -10.17 4.45 6.95
N LEU A 22 -9.31 4.26 7.97
CA LEU A 22 -9.79 4.04 9.35
C LEU A 22 -10.59 5.23 9.87
N ALA A 23 -10.07 6.45 9.69
CA ALA A 23 -10.77 7.66 10.14
C ALA A 23 -12.14 7.81 9.48
N TYR A 24 -12.23 7.52 8.18
CA TYR A 24 -13.49 7.51 7.44
C TYR A 24 -14.46 6.47 8.00
N GLU A 25 -14.02 5.23 8.16
CA GLU A 25 -14.87 4.13 8.64
C GLU A 25 -15.33 4.31 10.10
N LEU A 26 -14.48 4.90 10.97
CA LEU A 26 -14.82 5.23 12.34
C LEU A 26 -15.81 6.40 12.40
N ALA A 27 -15.52 7.51 11.72
CA ALA A 27 -16.32 8.72 11.78
C ALA A 27 -17.72 8.52 11.21
N ARG A 28 -17.87 7.81 10.06
CA ARG A 28 -19.18 7.49 9.48
C ARG A 28 -20.07 6.60 10.37
N ARG A 29 -19.50 5.98 11.40
CA ARG A 29 -20.23 5.23 12.45
C ARG A 29 -20.46 6.04 13.72
N GLY A 30 -20.19 7.35 13.69
CA GLY A 30 -20.44 8.25 14.81
C GLY A 30 -19.38 8.19 15.91
N ILE A 31 -18.23 7.56 15.68
CA ILE A 31 -17.12 7.53 16.62
C ILE A 31 -16.30 8.81 16.45
N GLY A 32 -16.05 9.54 17.54
CA GLY A 32 -15.15 10.69 17.53
C GLY A 32 -13.71 10.27 17.22
N VAL A 33 -13.08 10.88 16.22
CA VAL A 33 -11.76 10.51 15.74
C VAL A 33 -10.84 11.71 15.65
N ILE A 34 -9.63 11.54 16.20
CA ILE A 34 -8.50 12.43 15.91
C ILE A 34 -7.44 11.64 15.14
N VAL A 35 -7.13 12.08 13.91
CA VAL A 35 -5.95 11.61 13.16
C VAL A 35 -4.77 12.50 13.53
N VAL A 36 -3.65 11.88 13.95
CA VAL A 36 -2.40 12.57 14.26
C VAL A 36 -1.37 12.18 13.21
N GLU A 37 -0.93 13.17 12.42
CA GLU A 37 0.02 12.99 11.32
C GLU A 37 1.23 13.92 11.52
N GLN A 38 2.43 13.36 11.49
CA GLN A 38 3.67 14.11 11.74
C GLN A 38 4.04 15.10 10.63
N ALA A 39 3.59 14.87 9.41
CA ALA A 39 3.85 15.69 8.23
C ALA A 39 2.54 16.15 7.58
N LEU A 40 2.31 15.71 6.34
CA LEU A 40 1.10 15.97 5.57
C LEU A 40 0.38 14.66 5.27
N VAL A 41 -0.92 14.75 5.02
CA VAL A 41 -1.69 13.62 4.51
C VAL A 41 -1.06 13.11 3.21
N ALA A 42 -0.94 11.79 3.06
CA ALA A 42 -0.36 11.11 1.90
C ALA A 42 1.14 11.40 1.63
N ALA A 43 1.89 12.00 2.54
CA ALA A 43 3.27 12.44 2.30
C ALA A 43 4.26 11.30 1.99
N GLU A 44 3.98 10.09 2.43
CA GLU A 44 4.87 8.94 2.29
C GLU A 44 4.35 7.91 1.26
N SER A 45 4.42 6.62 1.55
CA SER A 45 4.10 5.52 0.63
C SER A 45 2.76 5.71 -0.10
N SER A 46 1.77 6.32 0.55
CA SER A 46 0.43 6.55 0.00
C SER A 46 0.41 7.53 -1.16
N GLY A 47 1.31 8.52 -1.20
CA GLY A 47 1.47 9.45 -2.32
C GLY A 47 2.61 9.07 -3.27
N ARG A 48 3.32 7.96 -3.02
CA ARG A 48 4.56 7.59 -3.72
C ARG A 48 4.51 6.15 -4.25
N ASN A 49 3.39 5.79 -4.90
CA ASN A 49 3.20 4.47 -5.50
C ASN A 49 2.70 4.60 -6.94
N THR A 50 2.66 3.48 -7.67
CA THR A 50 2.26 3.44 -9.08
C THR A 50 0.80 3.81 -9.31
N GLY A 51 -0.06 3.67 -8.31
CA GLY A 51 -1.50 3.85 -8.48
C GLY A 51 -2.18 2.70 -9.23
N THR A 52 -1.62 1.50 -9.12
CA THR A 52 -2.19 0.29 -9.70
C THR A 52 -2.94 -0.50 -8.65
N LEU A 53 -4.10 -1.02 -9.02
CA LEU A 53 -4.87 -1.99 -8.26
C LEU A 53 -4.98 -3.24 -9.12
N LEU A 54 -4.18 -4.26 -8.79
CA LEU A 54 -4.01 -5.45 -9.59
C LEU A 54 -4.60 -6.67 -8.87
N SER A 55 -5.35 -7.49 -9.60
CA SER A 55 -5.69 -8.80 -9.09
C SER A 55 -4.43 -9.67 -9.00
N GLY A 56 -4.34 -10.49 -7.97
CA GLY A 56 -3.21 -11.39 -7.74
C GLY A 56 -3.63 -12.86 -7.76
N PRO A 57 -2.65 -13.78 -7.73
CA PRO A 57 -2.91 -15.22 -7.65
C PRO A 57 -3.29 -15.67 -6.22
N GLN A 58 -3.30 -14.77 -5.26
CA GLN A 58 -3.58 -15.06 -3.85
C GLN A 58 -5.00 -14.62 -3.50
N ARG A 59 -5.83 -15.56 -3.04
CA ARG A 59 -7.23 -15.28 -2.69
C ARG A 59 -7.43 -14.13 -1.71
N PRO A 60 -6.63 -13.98 -0.63
CA PRO A 60 -6.73 -12.82 0.26
C PRO A 60 -6.55 -11.46 -0.44
N VAL A 61 -5.65 -11.39 -1.44
CA VAL A 61 -5.42 -10.17 -2.22
C VAL A 61 -6.63 -9.83 -3.07
N VAL A 62 -7.26 -10.84 -3.68
CA VAL A 62 -8.49 -10.67 -4.48
C VAL A 62 -9.64 -10.19 -3.58
N GLU A 63 -9.83 -10.79 -2.41
CA GLU A 63 -10.87 -10.41 -1.46
C GLU A 63 -10.71 -8.95 -1.00
N MET A 64 -9.48 -8.53 -0.67
CA MET A 64 -9.20 -7.14 -0.31
C MET A 64 -9.45 -6.18 -1.48
N LEU A 65 -9.02 -6.55 -2.68
CA LEU A 65 -9.23 -5.72 -3.87
C LEU A 65 -10.71 -5.51 -4.15
N ASP A 66 -11.52 -6.57 -4.17
CA ASP A 66 -12.95 -6.48 -4.47
C ASP A 66 -13.68 -5.60 -3.47
N ALA A 67 -13.41 -5.80 -2.18
CA ALA A 67 -14.01 -4.98 -1.13
C ALA A 67 -13.53 -3.52 -1.17
N SER A 68 -12.30 -3.26 -1.60
CA SER A 68 -11.76 -1.90 -1.70
C SER A 68 -12.26 -1.16 -2.93
N VAL A 69 -12.41 -1.83 -4.07
CA VAL A 69 -12.96 -1.25 -5.31
C VAL A 69 -14.31 -0.60 -5.04
N ALA A 70 -15.22 -1.30 -4.34
CA ALA A 70 -16.53 -0.78 -4.00
C ALA A 70 -16.46 0.52 -3.19
N VAL A 71 -15.45 0.66 -2.30
CA VAL A 71 -15.27 1.91 -1.52
C VAL A 71 -14.68 3.03 -2.37
N TYR A 72 -13.77 2.70 -3.31
CA TYR A 72 -13.24 3.71 -4.24
C TYR A 72 -14.33 4.23 -5.17
N GLU A 73 -15.22 3.37 -5.67
CA GLU A 73 -16.36 3.75 -6.51
C GLU A 73 -17.30 4.72 -5.78
N GLU A 74 -17.52 4.53 -4.46
CA GLU A 74 -18.31 5.45 -3.64
C GLU A 74 -17.71 6.87 -3.57
N LEU A 75 -16.39 7.02 -3.69
CA LEU A 75 -15.68 8.27 -3.41
C LEU A 75 -15.08 8.95 -4.65
N ALA A 76 -14.89 8.23 -5.75
CA ALA A 76 -14.12 8.73 -6.90
C ALA A 76 -14.72 10.00 -7.54
N ASP A 77 -16.05 10.09 -7.60
CA ASP A 77 -16.79 11.22 -8.15
C ASP A 77 -17.29 12.19 -7.07
N GLY A 78 -16.78 12.06 -5.84
CA GLY A 78 -17.16 12.89 -4.70
C GLY A 78 -16.57 14.30 -4.73
N PRO A 79 -16.67 15.06 -3.63
CA PRO A 79 -16.19 16.45 -3.53
C PRO A 79 -14.69 16.63 -3.76
N VAL A 80 -13.90 15.59 -3.54
CA VAL A 80 -12.47 15.53 -3.89
C VAL A 80 -12.29 14.41 -4.92
N PRO A 81 -12.55 14.70 -6.20
CA PRO A 81 -12.51 13.70 -7.24
C PRO A 81 -11.05 13.26 -7.50
N PHE A 82 -10.88 11.98 -7.81
CA PHE A 82 -9.59 11.42 -8.20
C PHE A 82 -9.77 10.48 -9.38
N GLU A 83 -8.69 10.23 -10.10
CA GLU A 83 -8.71 9.27 -11.19
C GLU A 83 -8.90 7.87 -10.61
N PHE A 84 -9.93 7.17 -11.09
CA PHE A 84 -10.19 5.77 -10.79
C PHE A 84 -10.89 5.14 -11.98
N ALA A 85 -10.28 4.12 -12.60
CA ALA A 85 -10.82 3.48 -13.80
C ALA A 85 -10.37 2.02 -13.90
N ARG A 86 -11.30 1.14 -14.28
CA ARG A 86 -10.98 -0.23 -14.68
C ARG A 86 -10.43 -0.22 -16.09
N ILE A 87 -9.18 -0.64 -16.29
CA ILE A 87 -8.48 -0.57 -17.57
C ILE A 87 -7.81 -1.89 -17.99
N GLY A 88 -7.76 -2.87 -17.10
CA GLY A 88 -7.07 -4.14 -17.36
C GLY A 88 -5.55 -4.06 -17.13
N HIS A 89 -4.94 -5.23 -17.18
CA HIS A 89 -3.52 -5.45 -16.88
C HIS A 89 -2.92 -6.42 -17.87
N LEU A 90 -1.86 -6.00 -18.55
CA LEU A 90 -1.08 -6.81 -19.47
C LEU A 90 0.26 -7.18 -18.80
N LEU A 91 0.42 -8.44 -18.45
CA LEU A 91 1.69 -9.02 -18.01
C LEU A 91 2.49 -9.46 -19.23
N ILE A 92 3.73 -8.98 -19.40
CA ILE A 92 4.58 -9.28 -20.55
C ILE A 92 5.88 -9.97 -20.17
N SER A 93 6.42 -10.80 -21.09
CA SER A 93 7.74 -11.42 -20.97
C SER A 93 8.56 -11.33 -22.24
N GLU A 94 9.88 -11.12 -22.10
CA GLU A 94 10.82 -11.09 -23.21
C GLU A 94 11.12 -12.48 -23.78
N ASP A 95 10.97 -13.54 -22.98
CA ASP A 95 11.34 -14.89 -23.39
C ASP A 95 10.19 -15.90 -23.23
N GLU A 96 10.23 -16.95 -24.07
CA GLU A 96 9.21 -18.00 -24.09
C GLU A 96 9.28 -18.91 -22.87
N ALA A 97 10.46 -19.11 -22.28
CA ALA A 97 10.60 -19.97 -21.11
C ALA A 97 9.84 -19.40 -19.91
N SER A 98 9.95 -18.10 -19.70
CA SER A 98 9.16 -17.40 -18.66
C SER A 98 7.64 -17.49 -18.93
N LEU A 99 7.21 -17.49 -20.18
CA LEU A 99 5.78 -17.68 -20.52
C LEU A 99 5.29 -19.09 -20.17
N VAL A 100 6.12 -20.10 -20.35
CA VAL A 100 5.79 -21.49 -19.97
C VAL A 100 5.63 -21.59 -18.44
N GLU A 101 6.55 -21.01 -17.68
CA GLU A 101 6.44 -20.95 -16.22
C GLU A 101 5.22 -20.15 -15.78
N ALA A 102 4.90 -19.06 -16.47
CA ALA A 102 3.75 -18.23 -16.22
C ALA A 102 2.41 -18.91 -16.48
N ALA A 103 2.34 -19.95 -17.28
CA ALA A 103 1.12 -20.73 -17.44
C ALA A 103 0.67 -21.35 -16.11
N ALA A 104 1.62 -21.75 -15.25
CA ALA A 104 1.31 -22.19 -13.89
C ALA A 104 0.81 -21.04 -13.01
N VAL A 105 1.37 -19.83 -13.16
CA VAL A 105 0.89 -18.62 -12.46
C VAL A 105 -0.51 -18.27 -12.94
N ALA A 106 -0.79 -18.32 -14.25
CA ALA A 106 -2.12 -18.08 -14.80
C ALA A 106 -3.16 -19.07 -14.27
N ALA A 107 -2.77 -20.33 -14.01
CA ALA A 107 -3.64 -21.29 -13.32
C ALA A 107 -4.00 -20.83 -11.90
N ARG A 108 -3.02 -20.36 -11.12
CA ARG A 108 -3.25 -19.81 -9.77
C ARG A 108 -4.20 -18.58 -9.79
N TYR A 109 -4.09 -17.73 -10.81
CA TYR A 109 -5.04 -16.62 -11.01
C TYR A 109 -6.45 -17.12 -11.24
N ARG A 110 -6.64 -18.14 -12.08
CA ARG A 110 -7.97 -18.77 -12.31
C ARG A 110 -8.54 -19.39 -11.04
N ASP A 111 -7.70 -20.06 -10.24
CA ASP A 111 -8.10 -20.64 -8.95
C ASP A 111 -8.55 -19.59 -7.95
N SER A 112 -8.03 -18.37 -8.05
CA SER A 112 -8.48 -17.22 -7.25
C SER A 112 -9.64 -16.43 -7.89
N GLY A 113 -10.19 -16.91 -9.00
CA GLY A 113 -11.35 -16.30 -9.68
C GLY A 113 -10.99 -15.18 -10.65
N VAL A 114 -9.73 -15.07 -11.08
CA VAL A 114 -9.26 -14.06 -12.04
C VAL A 114 -8.99 -14.70 -13.39
N GLY A 115 -9.75 -14.31 -14.41
CA GLY A 115 -9.53 -14.76 -15.79
C GLY A 115 -8.26 -14.14 -16.37
N MET A 116 -7.43 -14.96 -16.99
CA MET A 116 -6.26 -14.52 -17.76
C MET A 116 -6.30 -15.09 -19.16
N GLN A 117 -6.07 -14.25 -20.16
CA GLN A 117 -5.98 -14.61 -21.57
C GLN A 117 -4.54 -14.50 -22.03
N ALA A 118 -4.01 -15.58 -22.62
CA ALA A 118 -2.68 -15.53 -23.23
C ALA A 118 -2.73 -14.67 -24.50
N VAL A 119 -1.66 -13.93 -24.74
CA VAL A 119 -1.46 -13.10 -25.95
C VAL A 119 -0.03 -13.27 -26.43
N SER A 120 0.15 -13.52 -27.71
CA SER A 120 1.48 -13.67 -28.32
C SER A 120 2.13 -12.31 -28.59
N GLY A 121 3.46 -12.29 -28.65
CA GLY A 121 4.21 -11.07 -29.06
C GLY A 121 3.83 -10.61 -30.46
N ALA A 122 3.50 -11.53 -31.37
CA ALA A 122 3.03 -11.21 -32.73
C ALA A 122 1.67 -10.48 -32.72
N GLU A 123 0.73 -10.90 -31.89
CA GLU A 123 -0.55 -10.22 -31.70
C GLU A 123 -0.34 -8.82 -31.13
N LEU A 124 0.47 -8.69 -30.08
CA LEU A 124 0.79 -7.40 -29.47
C LEU A 124 1.44 -6.44 -30.50
N ALA A 125 2.39 -6.92 -31.31
CA ALA A 125 3.03 -6.10 -32.34
C ALA A 125 2.07 -5.68 -33.45
N ARG A 126 1.15 -6.57 -33.86
CA ARG A 126 0.14 -6.29 -34.88
C ARG A 126 -0.93 -5.30 -34.41
N ASP A 127 -1.46 -5.51 -33.20
CA ASP A 127 -2.61 -4.76 -32.70
C ASP A 127 -2.21 -3.45 -32.05
N TYR A 128 -0.95 -3.35 -31.57
CA TYR A 128 -0.38 -2.14 -30.92
C TYR A 128 0.97 -1.74 -31.52
N PRO A 129 1.04 -1.45 -32.83
CA PRO A 129 2.29 -1.20 -33.54
C PRO A 129 3.06 0.03 -33.01
N ARG A 130 2.37 1.01 -32.44
CA ARG A 130 3.02 2.20 -31.85
C ARG A 130 3.80 1.90 -30.58
N LEU A 131 3.42 0.89 -29.81
CA LEU A 131 4.16 0.43 -28.63
C LEU A 131 5.43 -0.32 -29.01
N GLY A 132 5.44 -0.92 -30.21
CA GLY A 132 6.60 -1.60 -30.76
C GLY A 132 7.13 -2.71 -29.88
N PHE A 133 6.24 -3.47 -29.24
CA PHE A 133 6.61 -4.52 -28.31
C PHE A 133 7.70 -5.46 -28.83
N ARG A 134 8.74 -5.66 -28.03
CA ARG A 134 9.80 -6.67 -28.23
C ARG A 134 9.72 -7.71 -27.14
N VAL A 135 8.65 -8.49 -27.16
CA VAL A 135 8.32 -9.50 -26.13
C VAL A 135 7.89 -10.78 -26.83
N ALA A 136 8.12 -11.92 -26.18
CA ALA A 136 7.64 -13.20 -26.65
C ALA A 136 6.10 -13.29 -26.56
N GLY A 137 5.52 -12.65 -25.55
CA GLY A 137 4.08 -12.60 -25.32
C GLY A 137 3.74 -12.18 -23.91
N GLY A 138 2.55 -12.58 -23.48
CA GLY A 138 2.08 -12.23 -22.13
C GLY A 138 0.72 -12.80 -21.81
N PHE A 139 0.13 -12.24 -20.75
CA PHE A 139 -1.22 -12.57 -20.29
C PHE A 139 -1.97 -11.27 -19.99
N PHE A 140 -3.20 -11.21 -20.45
CA PHE A 140 -4.11 -10.11 -20.17
C PHE A 140 -5.14 -10.53 -19.11
N ALA A 141 -5.30 -9.68 -18.08
CA ALA A 141 -6.37 -9.77 -17.09
C ALA A 141 -7.21 -8.49 -17.11
N ASP A 142 -8.53 -8.63 -17.15
CA ASP A 142 -9.45 -7.50 -17.22
C ASP A 142 -9.76 -6.86 -15.85
N ARG A 143 -9.33 -7.51 -14.76
CA ARG A 143 -9.57 -7.09 -13.38
C ARG A 143 -8.39 -6.30 -12.81
N ALA A 144 -8.18 -5.12 -13.36
CA ALA A 144 -7.21 -4.17 -12.85
C ALA A 144 -7.71 -2.72 -13.02
N TRP A 145 -7.33 -1.88 -12.08
CA TRP A 145 -7.72 -0.46 -12.05
C TRP A 145 -6.49 0.42 -11.92
N THR A 146 -6.54 1.58 -12.58
CA THR A 146 -5.66 2.70 -12.29
C THR A 146 -6.33 3.62 -11.30
N LEU A 147 -5.55 4.23 -10.42
CA LEU A 147 -6.04 5.31 -9.56
C LEU A 147 -4.95 6.37 -9.33
N GLU A 148 -5.38 7.59 -8.98
CA GLU A 148 -4.46 8.62 -8.51
C GLU A 148 -4.34 8.50 -6.97
N PRO A 149 -3.18 7.98 -6.44
CA PRO A 149 -3.09 7.53 -5.05
C PRO A 149 -3.12 8.67 -4.02
N MET A 150 -2.57 9.83 -4.36
CA MET A 150 -2.59 11.00 -3.48
C MET A 150 -4.01 11.56 -3.36
N GLY A 151 -4.69 11.76 -4.49
CA GLY A 151 -6.08 12.22 -4.53
C GLY A 151 -7.03 11.25 -3.83
N ALA A 152 -6.88 9.94 -4.08
CA ALA A 152 -7.67 8.94 -3.37
C ALA A 152 -7.48 9.01 -1.84
N THR A 153 -6.24 9.17 -1.36
CA THR A 153 -5.97 9.33 0.08
C THR A 153 -6.58 10.61 0.63
N HIS A 154 -6.51 11.72 -0.12
CA HIS A 154 -7.14 12.99 0.26
C HIS A 154 -8.66 12.92 0.22
N ALA A 155 -9.27 12.16 -0.71
CA ALA A 155 -10.71 11.93 -0.75
C ALA A 155 -11.20 11.24 0.52
N PHE A 156 -10.49 10.19 0.99
CA PHE A 156 -10.79 9.57 2.29
C PHE A 156 -10.63 10.54 3.46
N ALA A 157 -9.56 11.35 3.46
CA ALA A 157 -9.34 12.33 4.52
C ALA A 157 -10.43 13.42 4.53
N HIS A 158 -10.90 13.83 3.35
CA HIS A 158 -12.03 14.77 3.23
C HIS A 158 -13.32 14.14 3.72
N ALA A 159 -13.69 12.97 3.23
CA ALA A 159 -14.90 12.27 3.65
C ALA A 159 -14.92 11.97 5.16
N ALA A 160 -13.76 11.66 5.74
CA ALA A 160 -13.62 11.50 7.19
C ALA A 160 -13.90 12.83 7.94
N ARG A 161 -13.41 13.98 7.44
CA ARG A 161 -13.68 15.31 8.03
C ARG A 161 -15.14 15.68 7.93
N GLU A 162 -15.78 15.47 6.80
CA GLU A 162 -17.22 15.69 6.63
C GLU A 162 -18.04 14.83 7.61
N ALA A 163 -17.55 13.63 7.93
CA ALA A 163 -18.14 12.77 8.95
C ALA A 163 -17.73 13.14 10.40
N GLY A 164 -16.97 14.21 10.61
CA GLY A 164 -16.62 14.75 11.93
C GLY A 164 -15.22 14.37 12.45
N ALA A 165 -14.36 13.70 11.67
CA ALA A 165 -12.99 13.43 12.08
C ALA A 165 -12.13 14.71 12.08
N VAL A 166 -11.25 14.83 13.07
CA VAL A 166 -10.29 15.92 13.20
C VAL A 166 -8.91 15.46 12.76
N PHE A 167 -8.26 16.20 11.85
CA PHE A 167 -6.90 15.91 11.41
C PHE A 167 -5.93 16.94 12.02
N ARG A 168 -4.98 16.47 12.82
CA ARG A 168 -3.86 17.25 13.36
C ARG A 168 -2.59 16.87 12.61
N THR A 169 -2.24 17.63 11.59
CA THR A 169 -1.00 17.50 10.81
C THR A 169 0.13 18.34 11.42
N GLY A 170 1.38 17.99 11.11
CA GLY A 170 2.54 18.61 11.73
C GLY A 170 2.69 18.26 13.22
N LEU A 171 2.00 17.21 13.68
CA LEU A 171 1.99 16.76 15.07
C LEU A 171 2.52 15.32 15.16
N ARG A 172 3.58 15.12 15.92
CA ARG A 172 4.21 13.81 16.07
C ARG A 172 3.75 13.10 17.35
N VAL A 173 3.29 11.88 17.21
CA VAL A 173 3.09 10.98 18.37
C VAL A 173 4.45 10.44 18.80
N ALA A 174 4.81 10.69 20.05
CA ALA A 174 6.03 10.19 20.67
C ALA A 174 5.88 8.76 21.19
N GLN A 175 4.71 8.43 21.78
CA GLN A 175 4.43 7.12 22.35
C GLN A 175 2.93 6.92 22.54
N VAL A 176 2.50 5.63 22.59
CA VAL A 176 1.18 5.22 23.06
C VAL A 176 1.27 5.00 24.58
N GLN A 177 0.27 5.48 25.31
CA GLN A 177 0.17 5.33 26.76
C GLN A 177 -0.85 4.26 27.12
N SER A 178 -0.46 3.30 27.97
CA SER A 178 -1.37 2.30 28.54
C SER A 178 -1.19 2.20 30.05
N ARG A 179 -2.19 1.69 30.74
CA ARG A 179 -2.15 1.42 32.18
C ARG A 179 -3.17 0.34 32.53
N GLY A 180 -2.74 -0.71 33.22
CA GLY A 180 -3.59 -1.82 33.62
C GLY A 180 -4.15 -2.58 32.42
N GLY A 181 -3.29 -2.89 31.45
CA GLY A 181 -3.66 -3.62 30.23
C GLY A 181 -4.55 -2.84 29.23
N ARG A 182 -4.78 -1.54 29.45
CA ARG A 182 -5.70 -0.73 28.65
C ARG A 182 -5.04 0.57 28.15
N VAL A 183 -5.29 0.94 26.90
CA VAL A 183 -4.84 2.21 26.32
C VAL A 183 -5.46 3.41 27.06
N ARG A 184 -4.71 4.51 27.16
CA ARG A 184 -5.15 5.79 27.77
C ARG A 184 -5.07 6.96 26.79
N GLY A 185 -4.42 6.77 25.66
CA GLY A 185 -4.20 7.78 24.66
C GLY A 185 -2.78 7.78 24.12
N VAL A 186 -2.35 8.93 23.64
CA VAL A 186 -1.02 9.13 23.04
C VAL A 186 -0.35 10.37 23.64
N LEU A 187 0.97 10.31 23.80
CA LEU A 187 1.79 11.47 24.07
C LEU A 187 2.31 12.03 22.73
N THR A 188 2.08 13.28 22.49
CA THR A 188 2.59 14.03 21.34
C THR A 188 3.65 15.04 21.77
N ASP A 189 4.31 15.69 20.82
CA ASP A 189 5.23 16.81 21.08
C ASP A 189 4.49 18.09 21.56
N GLN A 190 3.15 18.11 21.54
CA GLN A 190 2.32 19.20 22.07
C GLN A 190 1.46 18.80 23.28
N GLY A 191 1.72 17.65 23.88
CA GLY A 191 1.01 17.16 25.06
C GLY A 191 0.24 15.86 24.83
N VAL A 192 -0.60 15.49 25.80
CA VAL A 192 -1.35 14.24 25.80
C VAL A 192 -2.69 14.41 25.10
N ILE A 193 -3.03 13.44 24.27
CA ILE A 193 -4.38 13.27 23.71
C ILE A 193 -4.96 11.97 24.32
N SER A 194 -5.98 12.12 25.17
CA SER A 194 -6.67 10.99 25.80
C SER A 194 -7.57 10.29 24.78
N ALA A 195 -7.61 8.96 24.82
CA ALA A 195 -8.47 8.15 23.97
C ALA A 195 -8.76 6.79 24.58
N ASP A 196 -9.94 6.24 24.30
CA ASP A 196 -10.34 4.87 24.67
C ASP A 196 -9.83 3.85 23.64
N MET A 197 -9.61 4.30 22.41
CA MET A 197 -9.09 3.48 21.31
C MET A 197 -7.92 4.20 20.61
N VAL A 198 -6.86 3.46 20.31
CA VAL A 198 -5.72 3.94 19.54
C VAL A 198 -5.45 2.96 18.40
N PHE A 199 -5.35 3.47 17.19
CA PHE A 199 -5.01 2.70 15.99
C PHE A 199 -3.63 3.11 15.49
N ILE A 200 -2.68 2.17 15.47
CA ILE A 200 -1.35 2.38 14.90
C ILE A 200 -1.43 2.12 13.40
N ALA A 201 -1.42 3.21 12.60
CA ALA A 201 -1.53 3.20 11.13
C ALA A 201 -0.41 3.99 10.45
N ASN A 202 0.74 4.10 11.11
CA ASN A 202 1.86 4.98 10.75
C ASN A 202 2.90 4.32 9.80
N GLY A 203 2.50 3.31 9.02
CA GLY A 203 3.31 2.72 7.96
C GLY A 203 4.66 2.22 8.45
N LEU A 204 5.74 2.77 7.89
CA LEU A 204 7.12 2.38 8.19
C LEU A 204 7.53 2.57 9.65
N TRP A 205 6.86 3.44 10.37
CA TRP A 205 7.17 3.75 11.78
C TRP A 205 6.40 2.87 12.77
N MET A 206 5.60 1.90 12.28
CA MET A 206 4.86 0.98 13.15
C MET A 206 5.77 0.21 14.11
N PRO A 207 6.91 -0.36 13.70
CA PRO A 207 7.82 -1.03 14.64
C PRO A 207 8.36 -0.10 15.73
N ASP A 208 8.66 1.15 15.38
CA ASP A 208 9.12 2.14 16.37
C ASP A 208 8.01 2.49 17.37
N MET A 209 6.77 2.60 16.90
CA MET A 209 5.63 2.92 17.75
C MET A 209 5.31 1.77 18.71
N LEU A 210 5.41 0.52 18.27
CA LEU A 210 5.24 -0.66 19.13
C LEU A 210 6.26 -0.67 20.28
N ARG A 211 7.53 -0.38 19.99
CA ARG A 211 8.59 -0.27 21.03
C ARG A 211 8.37 0.90 21.99
N ARG A 212 7.69 1.96 21.54
CA ARG A 212 7.38 3.15 22.35
C ARG A 212 6.01 3.11 22.99
N THR A 213 5.33 1.98 22.94
CA THR A 213 4.13 1.76 23.74
C THR A 213 4.55 1.48 25.17
N VAL A 214 4.11 2.32 26.11
CA VAL A 214 4.54 2.28 27.52
C VAL A 214 3.36 2.00 28.44
N GLY A 215 3.65 1.28 29.53
CA GLY A 215 2.71 0.96 30.61
C GLY A 215 2.93 -0.45 31.13
N ASP A 216 2.41 -1.45 30.47
CA ASP A 216 2.37 -2.82 30.98
C ASP A 216 3.45 -3.76 30.39
N GLY A 217 4.45 -3.18 29.76
CA GLY A 217 5.56 -3.89 29.11
C GLY A 217 5.62 -3.66 27.60
N PRO A 218 6.74 -4.04 26.96
CA PRO A 218 6.91 -3.85 25.52
C PRO A 218 6.02 -4.82 24.75
N LEU A 219 5.41 -4.33 23.66
CA LEU A 219 4.71 -5.18 22.70
C LEU A 219 5.71 -6.03 21.91
N PRO A 220 5.32 -7.24 21.48
CA PRO A 220 6.17 -8.07 20.63
C PRO A 220 6.56 -7.36 19.35
N ALA A 221 7.70 -7.72 18.78
CA ALA A 221 8.10 -7.24 17.46
C ALA A 221 7.24 -7.93 16.37
N LEU A 222 6.98 -7.19 15.30
CA LEU A 222 6.48 -7.77 14.05
C LEU A 222 7.67 -8.04 13.11
N PRO A 223 7.61 -9.09 12.27
CA PRO A 223 8.62 -9.36 11.25
C PRO A 223 8.51 -8.36 10.09
N PHE A 224 8.91 -7.13 10.37
CA PHE A 224 8.67 -5.96 9.53
C PHE A 224 9.94 -5.55 8.79
N THR A 225 9.81 -5.18 7.53
CA THR A 225 10.89 -4.65 6.72
C THR A 225 10.42 -3.50 5.83
N ALA A 226 11.37 -2.79 5.23
CA ALA A 226 11.10 -1.74 4.26
C ALA A 226 11.63 -2.12 2.89
N GLY A 227 10.77 -2.05 1.88
CA GLY A 227 11.13 -2.23 0.48
C GLY A 227 11.07 -0.90 -0.27
N ARG A 228 12.22 -0.30 -0.59
CA ARG A 228 12.27 0.93 -1.39
C ARG A 228 12.02 0.63 -2.86
N GLY A 229 11.14 1.40 -3.47
CA GLY A 229 10.92 1.40 -4.91
C GLY A 229 11.14 2.78 -5.52
N TRP A 230 11.59 2.83 -6.77
CA TRP A 230 11.72 4.04 -7.56
C TRP A 230 10.59 4.15 -8.57
N LEU A 231 10.15 5.39 -8.80
CA LEU A 231 9.11 5.76 -9.74
C LEU A 231 9.57 6.91 -10.61
N ILE A 232 9.22 6.84 -11.88
CA ILE A 232 9.43 7.89 -12.88
C ILE A 232 8.05 8.35 -13.35
N GLN A 233 7.74 9.60 -13.11
CA GLN A 233 6.54 10.22 -13.69
C GLN A 233 6.90 10.75 -15.07
N LEU A 234 6.33 10.12 -16.07
CA LEU A 234 6.45 10.53 -17.48
C LEU A 234 5.36 11.55 -17.80
N GLY A 235 5.71 12.54 -18.61
CA GLY A 235 4.75 13.43 -19.22
C GLY A 235 3.99 12.73 -20.35
N LYS A 236 3.17 13.50 -21.03
CA LYS A 236 2.26 12.98 -22.06
C LYS A 236 2.99 12.11 -23.08
N LEU A 237 2.49 10.87 -23.21
CA LEU A 237 2.89 9.97 -24.28
C LEU A 237 2.28 10.43 -25.62
N ASP A 238 2.91 10.08 -26.72
CA ASP A 238 2.41 10.38 -28.08
C ASP A 238 1.48 9.30 -28.63
N PHE A 239 1.12 8.33 -27.78
CA PHE A 239 0.17 7.26 -28.05
C PHE A 239 -0.73 7.02 -26.85
N GLU A 240 -1.83 6.33 -27.07
CA GLU A 240 -2.70 5.85 -26.00
C GLU A 240 -2.14 4.55 -25.42
N LEU A 241 -2.02 4.51 -24.08
CA LEU A 241 -1.69 3.31 -23.32
C LEU A 241 -2.98 2.77 -22.69
N PRO A 242 -3.56 1.69 -23.23
CA PRO A 242 -4.92 1.29 -22.85
C PRO A 242 -4.99 0.46 -21.58
N TRP A 243 -3.86 -0.06 -21.08
CA TRP A 243 -3.78 -0.91 -19.89
C TRP A 243 -2.60 -0.56 -19.01
N ILE A 244 -2.59 -1.12 -17.81
CA ILE A 244 -1.38 -1.27 -17.02
C ILE A 244 -0.52 -2.34 -17.69
N VAL A 245 0.76 -2.03 -17.96
CA VAL A 245 1.72 -3.01 -18.46
C VAL A 245 2.71 -3.32 -17.38
N GLU A 246 2.84 -4.58 -17.02
CA GLU A 246 3.78 -5.06 -16.01
C GLU A 246 4.58 -6.24 -16.53
N GLU A 247 5.81 -6.35 -16.09
CA GLU A 247 6.65 -7.47 -16.43
C GLU A 247 6.32 -8.70 -15.58
N LEU A 248 6.18 -9.84 -16.24
CA LEU A 248 5.78 -11.10 -15.66
C LEU A 248 6.73 -11.62 -14.55
N THR A 249 7.99 -11.21 -14.61
CA THR A 249 9.02 -11.59 -13.62
C THR A 249 8.90 -10.86 -12.29
N TRP A 250 7.91 -9.95 -12.15
CA TRP A 250 7.70 -9.28 -10.88
C TRP A 250 7.26 -10.28 -9.79
N PRO A 251 7.94 -10.35 -8.65
CA PRO A 251 7.60 -11.30 -7.59
C PRO A 251 6.21 -11.02 -7.01
N ASP A 252 5.48 -12.06 -6.66
CA ASP A 252 4.24 -11.90 -5.89
C ASP A 252 4.50 -11.35 -4.47
N GLN A 253 3.43 -11.03 -3.73
CA GLN A 253 3.55 -10.36 -2.42
C GLN A 253 4.28 -11.23 -1.38
N GLU A 254 4.05 -12.54 -1.39
CA GLU A 254 4.70 -13.48 -0.47
C GLU A 254 6.20 -13.58 -0.77
N GLU A 255 6.55 -13.78 -2.04
CA GLU A 255 7.94 -13.83 -2.49
C GLU A 255 8.66 -12.50 -2.21
N LEU A 256 7.97 -11.38 -2.45
CA LEU A 256 8.50 -10.06 -2.16
C LEU A 256 8.73 -9.87 -0.65
N GLY A 257 7.78 -10.27 0.18
CA GLY A 257 7.90 -10.26 1.64
C GLY A 257 9.08 -11.13 2.10
N ARG A 258 9.20 -12.34 1.57
CA ARG A 258 10.28 -13.26 1.87
C ARG A 258 11.64 -12.73 1.45
N ARG A 259 11.78 -12.18 0.24
CA ARG A 259 13.04 -11.58 -0.25
C ARG A 259 13.48 -10.38 0.56
N MET A 260 12.53 -9.57 1.03
CA MET A 260 12.81 -8.35 1.79
C MET A 260 12.90 -8.59 3.29
N SER A 261 12.53 -9.78 3.79
CA SER A 261 12.62 -10.10 5.21
C SER A 261 14.06 -10.03 5.69
N LEU A 262 14.29 -9.15 6.65
CA LEU A 262 15.50 -9.07 7.43
C LEU A 262 15.25 -9.84 8.74
N GLY A 263 16.24 -10.55 9.23
CA GLY A 263 16.12 -11.44 10.41
C GLY A 263 15.66 -10.76 11.70
N GLY A 264 15.45 -9.43 11.70
CA GLY A 264 14.90 -8.67 12.81
C GLY A 264 15.01 -7.16 12.63
N LEU A 265 14.38 -6.42 13.55
CA LEU A 265 14.39 -4.94 13.57
C LEU A 265 15.80 -4.34 13.72
N ALA A 266 16.73 -5.06 14.34
CA ALA A 266 18.12 -4.63 14.47
C ALA A 266 18.82 -4.52 13.10
N ASP A 267 18.52 -5.44 12.18
CA ASP A 267 19.09 -5.46 10.85
C ASP A 267 18.53 -4.34 9.98
N VAL A 268 17.24 -4.03 10.14
CA VAL A 268 16.60 -2.86 9.50
C VAL A 268 17.25 -1.55 9.98
N ALA A 269 17.58 -1.46 11.26
CA ALA A 269 18.22 -0.28 11.84
C ALA A 269 19.69 -0.15 11.42
N ALA A 270 20.40 -1.26 11.21
CA ALA A 270 21.81 -1.27 10.83
C ALA A 270 22.06 -0.91 9.36
N GLN A 271 21.06 -1.00 8.49
CA GLN A 271 21.08 -0.60 7.06
C GLN A 271 22.29 -1.13 6.24
N LYS A 272 22.81 -2.28 6.60
CA LYS A 272 23.94 -2.90 5.90
C LYS A 272 23.52 -3.98 4.90
N ASP A 273 22.30 -3.88 4.39
CA ASP A 273 21.81 -4.85 3.43
C ASP A 273 22.24 -4.48 2.02
N ASP A 274 23.28 -5.15 1.53
CA ASP A 274 23.84 -5.01 0.18
C ASP A 274 23.19 -5.97 -0.82
N ARG A 275 22.07 -6.62 -0.47
CA ARG A 275 21.33 -7.47 -1.40
C ARG A 275 20.93 -6.66 -2.63
N PRO A 276 21.13 -7.22 -3.84
CA PRO A 276 20.72 -6.53 -5.06
C PRO A 276 19.21 -6.30 -5.05
N GLY A 277 18.80 -5.11 -5.47
CA GLY A 277 17.40 -4.82 -5.71
C GLY A 277 16.87 -5.63 -6.90
N VAL A 278 15.55 -5.77 -6.94
CA VAL A 278 14.81 -6.28 -8.10
C VAL A 278 14.21 -5.08 -8.82
N GLU A 279 14.41 -5.01 -10.13
CA GLU A 279 13.70 -4.10 -11.01
C GLU A 279 12.88 -4.87 -12.04
N ALA A 280 11.74 -4.32 -12.38
CA ALA A 280 10.90 -4.73 -13.48
C ALA A 280 10.16 -3.50 -14.02
N ILE A 281 9.47 -3.63 -15.13
CA ILE A 281 8.60 -2.55 -15.57
C ILE A 281 7.19 -2.70 -14.97
N CYS A 282 6.63 -1.58 -14.56
CA CYS A 282 5.22 -1.40 -14.29
C CYS A 282 4.84 -0.02 -14.84
N LEU A 283 4.22 -0.01 -15.99
CA LEU A 283 3.82 1.21 -16.71
C LEU A 283 2.32 1.40 -16.54
N ASN A 284 1.93 2.44 -15.79
CA ASN A 284 0.54 2.76 -15.50
C ASN A 284 0.12 4.04 -16.20
N PRO A 285 -0.88 4.01 -17.11
CA PRO A 285 -1.42 5.22 -17.72
C PRO A 285 -2.08 6.12 -16.68
N MET A 286 -2.03 7.42 -16.93
CA MET A 286 -2.67 8.45 -16.11
C MET A 286 -3.58 9.31 -17.00
N ARG A 287 -4.56 9.95 -16.38
CA ARG A 287 -5.43 10.90 -17.05
C ARG A 287 -4.63 11.96 -17.81
N GLY A 288 -5.06 12.29 -19.01
CA GLY A 288 -4.39 13.28 -19.86
C GLY A 288 -3.23 12.74 -20.70
N GLY A 289 -2.94 11.43 -20.59
CA GLY A 289 -1.91 10.76 -21.41
C GLY A 289 -0.52 10.73 -20.75
N ASP A 290 -0.36 11.24 -19.54
CA ASP A 290 0.84 11.03 -18.71
C ASP A 290 0.91 9.56 -18.29
N ALA A 291 2.05 9.11 -17.78
CA ALA A 291 2.20 7.75 -17.24
C ALA A 291 3.13 7.72 -16.02
N ARG A 292 2.97 6.69 -15.18
CA ARG A 292 3.94 6.33 -14.13
C ARG A 292 4.67 5.07 -14.54
N LEU A 293 5.98 5.15 -14.56
CA LEU A 293 6.87 4.02 -14.83
C LEU A 293 7.57 3.63 -13.53
N GLY A 294 7.39 2.42 -13.09
CA GLY A 294 8.10 1.70 -12.05
C GLY A 294 8.46 0.32 -12.60
N ALA A 295 8.82 -0.63 -11.80
CA ALA A 295 9.01 -0.53 -10.40
C ALA A 295 10.34 -1.15 -10.00
N SER A 296 10.72 -0.92 -8.77
CA SER A 296 11.82 -1.67 -8.16
C SER A 296 11.50 -1.97 -6.71
N VAL A 297 12.22 -2.92 -6.13
CA VAL A 297 12.25 -3.12 -4.70
C VAL A 297 13.67 -3.41 -4.24
N GLN A 298 14.10 -2.68 -3.23
CA GLN A 298 15.42 -2.79 -2.62
C GLN A 298 15.24 -2.80 -1.10
N PRO A 299 15.98 -3.62 -0.35
CA PRO A 299 16.03 -3.52 1.08
C PRO A 299 16.57 -2.13 1.46
N ALA A 300 15.74 -1.29 2.03
CA ALA A 300 16.18 0.03 2.48
C ALA A 300 15.19 0.64 3.46
N PHE A 301 15.72 1.24 4.50
CA PHE A 301 14.97 2.02 5.46
C PHE A 301 15.67 3.36 5.67
N ARG A 302 14.95 4.48 5.52
CA ARG A 302 15.40 5.86 5.78
C ARG A 302 16.38 6.50 4.78
N ASP A 303 17.23 5.76 4.08
CA ASP A 303 18.10 6.37 3.07
C ASP A 303 17.38 6.37 1.71
N LEU A 304 16.71 7.46 1.38
CA LEU A 304 15.95 7.62 0.15
C LEU A 304 16.82 7.83 -1.10
N LEU A 305 18.12 8.11 -0.94
CA LEU A 305 19.00 8.50 -2.03
C LEU A 305 20.00 7.41 -2.43
N ARG A 306 20.00 6.26 -1.78
CA ARG A 306 20.83 5.12 -2.21
C ARG A 306 20.36 4.55 -3.55
N ASN A 307 21.32 4.05 -4.35
CA ASN A 307 21.08 3.42 -5.65
C ASN A 307 20.25 4.31 -6.59
N THR A 308 20.75 5.50 -6.83
CA THR A 308 20.17 6.50 -7.73
C THR A 308 20.27 6.12 -9.22
N ASP A 309 20.94 5.02 -9.56
CA ASP A 309 20.98 4.40 -10.89
C ASP A 309 19.71 3.60 -11.23
N MET A 310 18.93 3.20 -10.22
CA MET A 310 17.74 2.37 -10.42
C MET A 310 16.71 2.97 -11.39
N PRO A 311 16.39 4.28 -11.36
CA PRO A 311 15.50 4.87 -12.37
C PRO A 311 16.00 4.69 -13.81
N SER A 312 17.31 4.83 -14.03
CA SER A 312 17.90 4.62 -15.35
C SER A 312 17.81 3.16 -15.80
N ARG A 313 17.98 2.22 -14.88
CA ARG A 313 17.81 0.78 -15.15
C ARG A 313 16.38 0.44 -15.52
N ILE A 314 15.40 0.95 -14.76
CA ILE A 314 13.96 0.79 -15.05
C ILE A 314 13.64 1.37 -16.44
N ALA A 315 14.11 2.58 -16.74
CA ALA A 315 13.87 3.22 -18.03
C ALA A 315 14.50 2.44 -19.21
N ALA A 316 15.75 1.98 -19.05
CA ALA A 316 16.42 1.16 -20.06
C ALA A 316 15.69 -0.15 -20.31
N ARG A 317 15.18 -0.79 -19.26
CA ARG A 317 14.40 -2.03 -19.34
C ARG A 317 13.06 -1.78 -20.07
N ALA A 318 12.37 -0.70 -19.73
CA ALA A 318 11.11 -0.32 -20.39
C ALA A 318 11.32 -0.05 -21.89
N LEU A 319 12.35 0.69 -22.27
CA LEU A 319 12.67 0.98 -23.67
C LEU A 319 13.10 -0.27 -24.46
N ARG A 320 13.70 -1.26 -23.81
CA ARG A 320 14.04 -2.52 -24.45
C ARG A 320 12.80 -3.33 -24.81
N MET A 321 11.84 -3.42 -23.92
CA MET A 321 10.61 -4.22 -24.10
C MET A 321 9.53 -3.47 -24.87
N ILE A 322 9.49 -2.15 -24.73
CA ILE A 322 8.49 -1.25 -25.34
C ILE A 322 9.21 -0.08 -26.03
N PRO A 323 9.90 -0.32 -27.15
CA PRO A 323 10.65 0.74 -27.85
C PRO A 323 9.79 1.95 -28.24
N GLY A 324 8.51 1.74 -28.52
CA GLY A 324 7.57 2.80 -28.86
C GLY A 324 7.31 3.80 -27.73
N LEU A 325 7.74 3.48 -26.49
CA LEU A 325 7.72 4.45 -25.39
C LEU A 325 8.54 5.70 -25.72
N GLY A 326 9.60 5.56 -26.53
CA GLY A 326 10.39 6.70 -27.00
C GLY A 326 11.05 7.46 -25.85
N THR A 327 11.06 8.78 -25.94
CA THR A 327 11.67 9.68 -24.95
C THR A 327 10.65 10.71 -24.43
N PRO A 328 9.60 10.28 -23.72
CA PRO A 328 8.64 11.21 -23.16
C PRO A 328 9.31 12.13 -22.13
N PRO A 329 8.81 13.35 -21.93
CA PRO A 329 9.35 14.23 -20.90
C PRO A 329 9.28 13.56 -19.53
N VAL A 330 10.35 13.62 -18.75
CA VAL A 330 10.36 13.19 -17.36
C VAL A 330 9.93 14.37 -16.49
N ARG A 331 8.79 14.23 -15.80
CA ARG A 331 8.27 15.28 -14.91
C ARG A 331 8.86 15.18 -13.51
N ASN A 332 9.03 13.95 -13.02
CA ASN A 332 9.54 13.71 -11.67
C ASN A 332 10.14 12.32 -11.56
N VAL A 333 11.11 12.17 -10.64
CA VAL A 333 11.70 10.88 -10.25
C VAL A 333 11.79 10.87 -8.74
N TYR A 334 11.17 9.89 -8.11
CA TYR A 334 11.11 9.84 -6.66
C TYR A 334 11.05 8.40 -6.13
N PRO A 335 11.63 8.16 -4.95
CA PRO A 335 11.48 6.88 -4.26
C PRO A 335 10.26 6.87 -3.35
N GLY A 336 9.74 5.65 -3.10
CA GLY A 336 8.77 5.36 -2.06
C GLY A 336 9.18 4.10 -1.29
N ASN A 337 8.79 4.01 -0.04
CA ASN A 337 9.11 2.85 0.80
C ASN A 337 7.84 2.04 1.11
N ARG A 338 7.88 0.75 0.85
CA ARG A 338 6.80 -0.18 1.18
C ARG A 338 6.96 -0.69 2.62
N PRO A 339 5.97 -0.51 3.50
CA PRO A 339 5.96 -1.14 4.82
C PRO A 339 5.55 -2.60 4.67
N MET A 340 6.50 -3.53 4.74
CA MET A 340 6.26 -4.94 4.43
C MET A 340 6.34 -5.82 5.67
N LEU A 341 5.53 -6.87 5.71
CA LEU A 341 5.66 -7.99 6.63
C LEU A 341 6.21 -9.21 5.88
N SER A 342 6.84 -10.14 6.59
CA SER A 342 7.54 -11.28 5.99
C SER A 342 6.65 -12.23 5.19
N ASP A 343 5.35 -12.26 5.50
CA ASP A 343 4.34 -13.05 4.79
C ASP A 343 3.69 -12.30 3.61
N GLY A 344 4.06 -11.03 3.40
CA GLY A 344 3.52 -10.18 2.35
C GLY A 344 2.09 -9.68 2.56
N LEU A 345 1.43 -10.05 3.67
CA LEU A 345 0.05 -9.66 3.96
C LEU A 345 -0.01 -8.52 4.98
N PRO A 346 -1.05 -7.67 4.94
CA PRO A 346 -1.28 -6.63 5.95
C PRO A 346 -1.46 -7.19 7.36
N VAL A 347 -1.27 -6.35 8.37
CA VAL A 347 -1.74 -6.61 9.72
C VAL A 347 -2.90 -5.69 10.06
N ALA A 348 -4.00 -6.26 10.53
CA ALA A 348 -5.14 -5.54 11.06
C ALA A 348 -5.76 -6.36 12.21
N GLY A 349 -6.04 -5.71 13.35
CA GLY A 349 -6.63 -6.39 14.49
C GLY A 349 -6.25 -5.77 15.83
N LYS A 350 -6.83 -6.33 16.88
CA LYS A 350 -6.51 -5.94 18.26
C LYS A 350 -5.14 -6.43 18.69
N THR A 351 -4.56 -5.74 19.66
CA THR A 351 -3.37 -6.19 20.37
C THR A 351 -3.75 -6.80 21.72
N MET A 352 -2.75 -7.25 22.50
CA MET A 352 -2.91 -7.67 23.88
C MET A 352 -3.23 -6.51 24.85
N VAL A 353 -3.12 -5.26 24.39
CA VAL A 353 -3.53 -4.07 25.16
C VAL A 353 -4.93 -3.68 24.71
N GLU A 354 -5.87 -3.71 25.64
CA GLU A 354 -7.27 -3.34 25.37
C GLU A 354 -7.37 -1.93 24.80
N GLY A 355 -8.12 -1.77 23.72
CA GLY A 355 -8.29 -0.49 23.02
C GLY A 355 -7.12 -0.13 22.08
N LEU A 356 -6.09 -0.96 21.96
CA LEU A 356 -4.98 -0.72 21.02
C LEU A 356 -5.07 -1.68 19.85
N TYR A 357 -5.05 -1.11 18.64
CA TYR A 357 -5.23 -1.82 17.37
C TYR A 357 -4.10 -1.52 16.39
N LEU A 358 -3.79 -2.48 15.52
CA LEU A 358 -2.86 -2.33 14.41
C LEU A 358 -3.62 -2.25 13.09
N HIS A 359 -3.13 -1.41 12.18
CA HIS A 359 -3.60 -1.38 10.79
C HIS A 359 -2.48 -0.90 9.87
N GLY A 360 -1.79 -1.83 9.21
CA GLY A 360 -0.63 -1.48 8.38
C GLY A 360 0.14 -2.68 7.85
N GLY A 361 1.43 -2.50 7.60
CA GLY A 361 2.28 -3.56 7.04
C GLY A 361 1.88 -3.98 5.62
N MET A 362 1.30 -3.06 4.83
CA MET A 362 0.55 -3.37 3.61
C MET A 362 1.42 -3.60 2.36
N GLY A 363 2.73 -3.57 2.49
CA GLY A 363 3.65 -3.87 1.40
C GLY A 363 3.36 -3.07 0.12
N SER A 364 3.29 -3.76 -1.01
CA SER A 364 2.95 -3.18 -2.31
C SER A 364 1.44 -3.03 -2.54
N ILE A 365 0.62 -3.66 -1.70
CA ILE A 365 -0.84 -3.72 -1.88
C ILE A 365 -1.61 -2.73 -0.99
N GLY A 366 -0.96 -1.65 -0.53
CA GLY A 366 -1.58 -0.70 0.40
C GLY A 366 -2.87 -0.08 -0.14
N MET A 367 -2.89 0.30 -1.41
CA MET A 367 -4.10 0.82 -2.05
C MET A 367 -5.16 -0.26 -2.27
N HIS A 368 -4.77 -1.54 -2.47
CA HIS A 368 -5.72 -2.66 -2.58
C HIS A 368 -6.37 -3.00 -1.24
N ALA A 369 -5.61 -2.89 -0.14
CA ALA A 369 -5.95 -3.48 1.13
C ALA A 369 -6.61 -2.49 2.11
N ALA A 370 -6.15 -1.23 2.14
CA ALA A 370 -6.48 -0.31 3.20
C ALA A 370 -7.98 -0.04 3.36
N PRO A 371 -8.78 0.23 2.30
CA PRO A 371 -10.21 0.45 2.45
C PRO A 371 -10.95 -0.79 3.01
N ALA A 372 -10.68 -1.96 2.46
CA ALA A 372 -11.31 -3.20 2.89
C ALA A 372 -10.97 -3.55 4.34
N THR A 373 -9.67 -3.55 4.67
CA THR A 373 -9.20 -3.95 6.00
C THR A 373 -9.60 -2.95 7.08
N ALA A 374 -9.70 -1.64 6.75
CA ALA A 374 -10.24 -0.63 7.65
C ALA A 374 -11.74 -0.89 7.94
N ARG A 375 -12.54 -1.15 6.89
CA ARG A 375 -13.98 -1.46 7.03
C ARG A 375 -14.19 -2.69 7.90
N TRP A 376 -13.48 -3.79 7.64
CA TRP A 376 -13.58 -5.03 8.42
C TRP A 376 -13.13 -4.86 9.87
N LEU A 377 -12.01 -4.15 10.10
CA LEU A 377 -11.51 -3.90 11.45
C LEU A 377 -12.49 -3.04 12.25
N VAL A 378 -12.97 -1.93 11.68
CA VAL A 378 -13.89 -1.03 12.39
C VAL A 378 -15.23 -1.70 12.64
N GLU A 379 -15.73 -2.50 11.71
CA GLU A 379 -16.94 -3.29 11.92
C GLU A 379 -16.80 -4.28 13.09
N ALA A 380 -15.68 -4.98 13.17
CA ALA A 380 -15.39 -5.88 14.25
C ALA A 380 -15.29 -5.16 15.61
N VAL A 381 -14.54 -4.06 15.66
CA VAL A 381 -14.34 -3.26 16.89
C VAL A 381 -15.66 -2.70 17.39
N THR A 382 -16.52 -2.19 16.52
CA THR A 382 -17.83 -1.65 16.92
C THR A 382 -18.81 -2.71 17.43
N LYS A 383 -18.59 -3.97 17.08
CA LYS A 383 -19.34 -5.13 17.60
C LYS A 383 -18.68 -5.76 18.85
N GLY A 384 -17.60 -5.16 19.36
CA GLY A 384 -16.86 -5.67 20.53
C GLY A 384 -16.00 -6.90 20.25
N GLY A 385 -15.77 -7.23 18.97
CA GLY A 385 -15.00 -8.39 18.52
C GLY A 385 -13.61 -8.06 17.98
N ASP A 386 -13.07 -9.01 17.22
CA ASP A 386 -11.88 -8.84 16.40
C ASP A 386 -12.20 -9.18 14.94
N ILE A 387 -11.33 -8.71 14.02
CA ILE A 387 -11.49 -8.94 12.60
C ILE A 387 -11.66 -10.45 12.30
N ALA A 388 -12.59 -10.78 11.42
CA ALA A 388 -12.91 -12.18 11.12
C ALA A 388 -11.79 -12.91 10.35
N GLN A 389 -11.02 -12.16 9.59
CA GLN A 389 -9.92 -12.66 8.76
C GLN A 389 -8.69 -12.98 9.63
N ASP A 390 -8.55 -14.22 10.07
CA ASP A 390 -7.43 -14.67 10.93
C ASP A 390 -6.05 -14.35 10.32
N TRP A 391 -5.95 -14.40 8.99
CA TRP A 391 -4.73 -14.07 8.25
C TRP A 391 -4.36 -12.57 8.27
N LEU A 392 -5.19 -11.70 8.84
CA LEU A 392 -4.86 -10.29 9.12
C LEU A 392 -4.45 -10.06 10.58
N ARG A 393 -4.85 -10.92 11.51
CA ARG A 393 -4.64 -10.69 12.94
C ARG A 393 -3.15 -10.67 13.32
N PRO A 394 -2.72 -9.83 14.27
CA PRO A 394 -1.37 -9.89 14.83
C PRO A 394 -1.02 -11.27 15.38
N GLY A 395 -1.99 -11.99 15.95
CA GLY A 395 -1.86 -13.33 16.54
C GLY A 395 -1.27 -14.40 15.63
N ARG A 396 -1.21 -14.15 14.29
CA ARG A 396 -0.54 -15.05 13.35
C ARG A 396 1.00 -15.03 13.47
N PHE A 397 1.56 -14.04 14.15
CA PHE A 397 3.00 -13.95 14.39
C PHE A 397 3.42 -14.44 15.77
N PRO A 398 4.65 -15.00 15.90
CA PRO A 398 5.17 -15.42 17.20
C PRO A 398 5.17 -14.29 18.23
N GLY A 399 4.76 -14.59 19.45
CA GLY A 399 4.65 -13.63 20.54
C GLY A 399 3.34 -12.84 20.58
N TRP A 400 2.51 -12.93 19.54
CA TRP A 400 1.20 -12.25 19.45
C TRP A 400 0.00 -13.17 19.67
N GLN A 401 0.21 -14.47 19.96
CA GLN A 401 -0.85 -15.48 20.04
C GLN A 401 -1.90 -15.21 21.12
N SER A 402 -1.58 -14.35 22.08
CA SER A 402 -2.51 -13.94 23.16
C SER A 402 -3.24 -12.62 22.88
N ALA A 403 -3.09 -12.10 21.68
CA ALA A 403 -3.72 -10.85 21.27
C ALA A 403 -5.15 -11.02 20.76
#